data_0878153d0129449403a2fba7bc61665a
#
_entry.id   0878153d0129449403a2fba7bc61665a
#
_cell.length_a   1.000
_cell.length_b   1.000
_cell.length_c   1.000
_cell.angle_alpha   90.00
_cell.angle_beta   90.00
_cell.angle_gamma   90.00
#
_symmetry.space_group_name_H-M   'P 1'
#
loop_
_entity.id
_entity.type
_entity.pdbx_description
1 polymer ?
#
loop_
_entity_poly.entity_id
_entity_poly.type
_entity_poly.pdbx_seq_one_letter_code
_entity_poly.pdbx_strand_id
1 'polypeptide(L)'
;MDDMTNFQRNFSTGEVEVHGSAIYHKTEYKERRNHYAFYSVNTPVDGFDTDRETFVGLYNEFADPERVVEGRPGNSIAHGWSPIASHYLEVELQPGESRDFIFLLGYVENKQEAKFEEREESLHEAFKQSVPSSPIINKVKAKAMISAFDTTAKVDAAFAELKAYWDRLLDIYVVKTDEEKLDRMVNIWNQYQCMITFNMSRSASFFESGIGRGMGFRDSNQDLVGFVHQIPERARERIIDIASTQFPDGGCYHLSLIHI
;
A
#
# COMPACT_ATOMS: atom_id res chain seq x y z
N MET A 1 -4.20 -14.74 -8.96
CA MET A 1 -5.61 -14.53 -8.53
C MET A 1 -6.40 -14.03 -9.73
N ASP A 2 -6.72 -14.97 -10.63
CA ASP A 2 -7.26 -14.66 -11.97
C ASP A 2 -8.77 -14.86 -12.09
N ASP A 3 -9.48 -14.87 -10.96
CA ASP A 3 -10.92 -15.15 -10.92
C ASP A 3 -11.78 -13.89 -11.14
N MET A 4 -11.27 -12.92 -11.92
CA MET A 4 -12.13 -11.84 -12.34
C MET A 4 -13.09 -12.34 -13.42
N THR A 5 -14.37 -12.34 -13.08
CA THR A 5 -15.43 -12.67 -14.03
C THR A 5 -15.43 -11.68 -15.20
N ASN A 6 -15.97 -12.08 -16.35
CA ASN A 6 -16.14 -11.18 -17.50
C ASN A 6 -16.90 -9.88 -17.12
N PHE A 7 -17.78 -9.94 -16.13
CA PHE A 7 -18.47 -8.79 -15.59
C PHE A 7 -17.49 -7.81 -14.93
N GLN A 8 -16.63 -8.31 -14.02
CA GLN A 8 -15.62 -7.48 -13.37
C GLN A 8 -14.60 -6.93 -14.38
N ARG A 9 -14.22 -7.72 -15.38
CA ARG A 9 -13.34 -7.29 -16.46
C ARG A 9 -13.90 -6.10 -17.25
N ASN A 10 -15.19 -6.09 -17.53
CA ASN A 10 -15.83 -5.05 -18.29
C ASN A 10 -16.17 -3.79 -17.47
N PHE A 11 -16.29 -3.92 -16.16
CA PHE A 11 -16.69 -2.83 -15.27
C PHE A 11 -15.60 -2.32 -14.33
N SER A 12 -14.50 -3.05 -14.18
CA SER A 12 -13.31 -2.56 -13.48
C SER A 12 -12.51 -1.67 -14.42
N THR A 13 -12.81 -0.41 -14.40
CA THR A 13 -12.06 0.61 -15.14
C THR A 13 -10.76 0.95 -14.42
N GLY A 14 -9.83 -0.02 -14.38
CA GLY A 14 -8.46 0.27 -13.97
C GLY A 14 -7.81 1.12 -15.06
N GLU A 15 -7.44 2.34 -14.73
CA GLU A 15 -6.67 3.22 -15.62
C GLU A 15 -5.24 3.35 -15.07
N VAL A 16 -4.29 3.43 -15.97
CA VAL A 16 -2.88 3.62 -15.64
C VAL A 16 -2.40 4.94 -16.20
N GLU A 17 -1.67 5.69 -15.39
CA GLU A 17 -0.89 6.84 -15.83
C GLU A 17 0.58 6.55 -15.58
N VAL A 18 1.44 6.82 -16.59
CA VAL A 18 2.89 6.72 -16.46
C VAL A 18 3.49 8.11 -16.54
N HIS A 19 4.31 8.47 -15.56
CA HIS A 19 4.99 9.75 -15.53
C HIS A 19 6.42 9.60 -15.01
N GLY A 20 7.38 9.72 -15.91
CA GLY A 20 8.79 9.44 -15.62
C GLY A 20 8.98 7.97 -15.21
N SER A 21 9.63 7.75 -14.08
CA SER A 21 9.87 6.43 -13.50
C SER A 21 8.78 5.98 -12.49
N ALA A 22 7.59 6.56 -12.57
CA ALA A 22 6.46 6.18 -11.73
C ALA A 22 5.23 5.77 -12.55
N ILE A 23 4.66 4.65 -12.17
CA ILE A 23 3.43 4.07 -12.72
C ILE A 23 2.34 4.22 -11.66
N TYR A 24 1.20 4.82 -12.02
CA TYR A 24 0.07 5.09 -11.14
C TYR A 24 -1.12 4.27 -11.60
N HIS A 25 -1.64 3.45 -10.69
CA HIS A 25 -2.79 2.60 -10.96
C HIS A 25 -4.00 3.09 -10.17
N LYS A 26 -5.05 3.50 -10.87
CA LYS A 26 -6.27 4.07 -10.34
C LYS A 26 -7.48 3.22 -10.72
N THR A 27 -8.11 2.58 -9.75
CA THR A 27 -9.34 1.81 -9.96
C THR A 27 -10.55 2.66 -9.57
N GLU A 28 -11.52 2.80 -10.47
CA GLU A 28 -12.76 3.56 -10.23
C GLU A 28 -12.53 5.02 -9.73
N TYR A 29 -11.36 5.58 -9.99
CA TYR A 29 -10.96 6.88 -9.45
C TYR A 29 -11.88 8.02 -9.95
N LYS A 30 -12.39 7.92 -11.15
CA LYS A 30 -13.26 8.94 -11.73
C LYS A 30 -14.61 9.07 -11.00
N GLU A 31 -15.21 7.96 -10.62
CA GLU A 31 -16.58 7.92 -10.15
C GLU A 31 -16.70 7.90 -8.62
N ARG A 32 -16.13 6.91 -7.98
CA ARG A 32 -16.43 6.60 -6.57
C ARG A 32 -15.26 6.75 -5.63
N ARG A 33 -14.04 6.47 -6.10
CA ARG A 33 -12.86 6.37 -5.26
C ARG A 33 -11.90 7.53 -5.52
N ASN A 34 -11.15 7.87 -4.49
CA ASN A 34 -10.19 8.96 -4.47
C ASN A 34 -8.77 8.47 -4.15
N HIS A 35 -8.55 7.16 -4.28
CA HIS A 35 -7.28 6.52 -3.99
C HIS A 35 -6.67 5.87 -5.22
N TYR A 36 -5.35 5.72 -5.20
CA TYR A 36 -4.59 5.02 -6.22
C TYR A 36 -3.34 4.38 -5.61
N ALA A 37 -2.85 3.33 -6.25
CA ALA A 37 -1.52 2.79 -5.98
C ALA A 37 -0.50 3.41 -6.94
N PHE A 38 0.76 3.45 -6.54
CA PHE A 38 1.86 3.82 -7.42
C PHE A 38 3.06 2.90 -7.21
N TYR A 39 3.82 2.71 -8.26
CA TYR A 39 5.08 1.98 -8.25
C TYR A 39 6.15 2.82 -8.95
N SER A 40 7.30 2.98 -8.31
CA SER A 40 8.37 3.82 -8.83
C SER A 40 9.74 3.23 -8.59
N VAL A 41 10.72 3.71 -9.36
CA VAL A 41 12.14 3.46 -9.12
C VAL A 41 12.88 4.79 -9.08
N ASN A 42 13.96 4.86 -8.33
CA ASN A 42 14.74 6.08 -8.08
C ASN A 42 15.69 6.49 -9.23
N THR A 43 15.50 5.95 -10.41
CA THR A 43 16.30 6.26 -11.62
C THR A 43 15.38 6.40 -12.82
N PRO A 44 15.77 7.16 -13.87
CA PRO A 44 15.07 7.11 -15.15
C PRO A 44 14.99 5.68 -15.68
N VAL A 45 13.86 5.32 -16.28
CA VAL A 45 13.63 4.02 -16.88
C VAL A 45 13.83 4.10 -18.40
N ASP A 46 14.35 3.02 -18.99
CA ASP A 46 14.53 2.90 -20.44
C ASP A 46 13.25 2.38 -21.12
N GLY A 47 12.32 1.84 -20.30
CA GLY A 47 11.01 1.42 -20.75
C GLY A 47 10.16 0.86 -19.62
N PHE A 48 8.93 0.50 -19.94
CA PHE A 48 7.98 -0.02 -18.98
C PHE A 48 6.93 -0.90 -19.66
N ASP A 49 6.19 -1.68 -18.86
CA ASP A 49 4.96 -2.32 -19.27
C ASP A 49 3.94 -2.26 -18.16
N THR A 50 2.71 -1.96 -18.51
CA THR A 50 1.59 -1.94 -17.55
C THR A 50 0.45 -2.86 -17.97
N ASP A 51 0.44 -3.35 -19.21
CA ASP A 51 -0.50 -4.33 -19.69
C ASP A 51 0.06 -5.75 -19.51
N ARG A 52 -0.65 -6.56 -18.76
CA ARG A 52 -0.21 -7.91 -18.41
C ARG A 52 -0.12 -8.84 -19.61
N GLU A 53 -1.10 -8.80 -20.52
CA GLU A 53 -1.12 -9.70 -21.68
C GLU A 53 0.04 -9.38 -22.61
N THR A 54 0.33 -8.10 -22.82
CA THR A 54 1.48 -7.65 -23.59
C THR A 54 2.81 -8.05 -22.94
N PHE A 55 2.91 -7.96 -21.61
CA PHE A 55 4.13 -8.29 -20.90
C PHE A 55 4.40 -9.80 -20.88
N VAL A 56 3.40 -10.58 -20.53
CA VAL A 56 3.52 -12.04 -20.39
C VAL A 56 3.57 -12.74 -21.76
N GLY A 57 2.76 -12.28 -22.71
CA GLY A 57 2.50 -12.97 -23.97
C GLY A 57 1.33 -13.95 -23.89
N LEU A 58 0.71 -14.24 -25.04
CA LEU A 58 -0.54 -15.01 -25.10
C LEU A 58 -0.40 -16.46 -24.62
N TYR A 59 0.78 -17.05 -24.74
CA TYR A 59 1.02 -18.48 -24.46
C TYR A 59 2.10 -18.71 -23.41
N ASN A 60 2.58 -17.65 -22.78
CA ASN A 60 3.63 -17.70 -21.77
C ASN A 60 3.04 -17.51 -20.36
N GLU A 61 3.85 -17.77 -19.35
CA GLU A 61 3.53 -17.58 -17.93
C GLU A 61 4.46 -16.56 -17.27
N PHE A 62 4.22 -16.24 -16.01
CA PHE A 62 5.11 -15.35 -15.24
C PHE A 62 6.51 -15.94 -14.99
N ALA A 63 6.70 -17.23 -15.24
CA ALA A 63 8.02 -17.87 -15.17
C ALA A 63 8.90 -17.51 -16.38
N ASP A 64 8.28 -17.23 -17.54
CA ASP A 64 8.95 -16.91 -18.79
C ASP A 64 8.21 -15.82 -19.60
N PRO A 65 8.04 -14.60 -19.03
CA PRO A 65 7.31 -13.54 -19.71
C PRO A 65 8.00 -13.16 -21.04
N GLU A 66 7.23 -12.99 -22.09
CA GLU A 66 7.73 -12.67 -23.43
C GLU A 66 8.67 -11.47 -23.44
N ARG A 67 8.31 -10.37 -22.74
CA ARG A 67 9.15 -9.16 -22.67
C ARG A 67 10.48 -9.40 -21.98
N VAL A 68 10.52 -10.26 -20.97
CA VAL A 68 11.76 -10.65 -20.28
C VAL A 68 12.63 -11.52 -21.18
N VAL A 69 12.03 -12.49 -21.88
CA VAL A 69 12.74 -13.39 -22.83
C VAL A 69 13.32 -12.58 -23.99
N GLU A 70 12.55 -11.63 -24.52
CA GLU A 70 12.99 -10.74 -25.60
C GLU A 70 14.02 -9.69 -25.17
N GLY A 71 14.11 -9.40 -23.86
CA GLY A 71 15.01 -8.39 -23.31
C GLY A 71 14.66 -6.96 -23.75
N ARG A 72 13.39 -6.67 -23.98
CA ARG A 72 12.92 -5.35 -24.39
C ARG A 72 11.52 -5.03 -23.86
N PRO A 73 11.22 -3.76 -23.50
CA PRO A 73 9.90 -3.36 -23.06
C PRO A 73 8.92 -3.23 -24.22
N GLY A 74 7.64 -3.43 -23.96
CA GLY A 74 6.56 -3.14 -24.89
C GLY A 74 6.05 -1.71 -24.82
N ASN A 75 6.37 -0.98 -23.76
CA ASN A 75 5.83 0.34 -23.40
C ASN A 75 4.29 0.36 -23.42
N SER A 76 3.70 -0.71 -22.96
CA SER A 76 2.26 -0.92 -22.98
C SER A 76 1.54 -0.14 -21.88
N ILE A 77 0.34 0.36 -22.19
CA ILE A 77 -0.55 1.02 -21.24
C ILE A 77 -1.81 0.18 -21.08
N ALA A 78 -2.06 -0.28 -19.86
CA ALA A 78 -3.23 -1.08 -19.54
C ALA A 78 -4.50 -0.23 -19.49
N HIS A 79 -5.57 -0.80 -20.00
CA HIS A 79 -6.93 -0.27 -19.91
C HIS A 79 -7.85 -1.33 -19.29
N GLY A 80 -8.06 -1.24 -17.98
CA GLY A 80 -9.07 -1.97 -17.24
C GLY A 80 -8.69 -3.35 -16.73
N TRP A 81 -7.98 -4.16 -17.47
CA TRP A 81 -7.74 -5.56 -17.12
C TRP A 81 -6.38 -5.82 -16.48
N SER A 82 -6.38 -6.41 -15.28
CA SER A 82 -5.20 -6.91 -14.57
C SER A 82 -3.90 -6.13 -14.83
N PRO A 83 -3.85 -4.83 -14.57
CA PRO A 83 -2.66 -4.04 -14.83
C PRO A 83 -1.50 -4.52 -13.97
N ILE A 84 -0.30 -4.39 -14.52
CA ILE A 84 0.95 -4.63 -13.82
C ILE A 84 1.78 -3.35 -13.76
N ALA A 85 2.88 -3.39 -13.02
CA ALA A 85 3.90 -2.35 -13.05
C ALA A 85 5.26 -3.01 -13.28
N SER A 86 5.79 -2.85 -14.47
CA SER A 86 7.11 -3.33 -14.86
C SER A 86 7.98 -2.18 -15.35
N HIS A 87 9.20 -2.10 -14.84
CA HIS A 87 10.21 -1.16 -15.32
C HIS A 87 11.31 -1.93 -16.05
N TYR A 88 11.77 -1.37 -17.16
CA TYR A 88 12.92 -1.85 -17.91
C TYR A 88 14.08 -0.87 -17.74
N LEU A 89 15.24 -1.39 -17.35
CA LEU A 89 16.45 -0.62 -17.09
C LEU A 89 17.62 -1.26 -17.82
N GLU A 90 18.35 -0.48 -18.60
CA GLU A 90 19.63 -0.90 -19.18
C GLU A 90 20.77 -0.42 -18.28
N VAL A 91 21.59 -1.36 -17.83
CA VAL A 91 22.65 -1.07 -16.87
C VAL A 91 23.96 -1.66 -17.36
N GLU A 92 24.96 -0.83 -17.53
CA GLU A 92 26.33 -1.24 -17.78
C GLU A 92 27.15 -1.04 -16.51
N LEU A 93 27.83 -2.09 -16.05
CA LEU A 93 28.68 -2.08 -14.87
C LEU A 93 30.11 -2.47 -15.25
N GLN A 94 31.08 -1.69 -14.78
CA GLN A 94 32.49 -2.04 -14.91
C GLN A 94 32.87 -3.06 -13.83
N PRO A 95 33.99 -3.80 -14.01
CA PRO A 95 34.47 -4.74 -13.00
C PRO A 95 34.65 -4.09 -11.62
N GLY A 96 33.95 -4.61 -10.61
CA GLY A 96 33.97 -4.08 -9.24
C GLY A 96 32.97 -2.94 -8.97
N GLU A 97 32.22 -2.49 -9.97
CA GLU A 97 31.17 -1.50 -9.80
C GLU A 97 29.87 -2.14 -9.29
N SER A 98 29.13 -1.42 -8.48
CA SER A 98 27.78 -1.78 -8.00
C SER A 98 26.83 -0.61 -8.15
N ARG A 99 25.55 -0.90 -8.35
CA ARG A 99 24.49 0.12 -8.44
C ARG A 99 23.28 -0.35 -7.66
N ASP A 100 22.74 0.55 -6.83
CA ASP A 100 21.55 0.29 -6.03
C ASP A 100 20.31 0.88 -6.69
N PHE A 101 19.22 0.13 -6.66
CA PHE A 101 17.91 0.56 -7.11
C PHE A 101 16.92 0.53 -5.95
N ILE A 102 16.15 1.58 -5.80
CA ILE A 102 15.09 1.69 -4.80
C ILE A 102 13.77 1.63 -5.53
N PHE A 103 13.05 0.53 -5.32
CA PHE A 103 11.68 0.38 -5.80
C PHE A 103 10.72 0.71 -4.67
N LEU A 104 9.74 1.56 -4.96
CA LEU A 104 8.74 1.98 -3.99
C LEU A 104 7.34 1.64 -4.50
N LEU A 105 6.64 0.80 -3.76
CA LEU A 105 5.21 0.56 -3.93
C LEU A 105 4.46 1.36 -2.86
N GLY A 106 3.56 2.21 -3.28
CA GLY A 106 2.82 3.08 -2.38
C GLY A 106 1.32 3.15 -2.70
N TYR A 107 0.58 3.66 -1.72
CA TYR A 107 -0.85 3.89 -1.80
C TYR A 107 -1.15 5.32 -1.35
N VAL A 108 -2.02 5.99 -2.09
CA VAL A 108 -2.43 7.37 -1.80
C VAL A 108 -3.95 7.47 -1.82
N GLU A 109 -4.47 8.17 -0.82
CA GLU A 109 -5.85 8.64 -0.81
C GLU A 109 -5.85 10.17 -0.84
N ASN A 110 -6.45 10.76 -1.88
CA ASN A 110 -6.67 12.19 -1.99
C ASN A 110 -8.00 12.58 -1.35
N LYS A 111 -8.15 13.86 -1.02
CA LYS A 111 -9.48 14.39 -0.69
C LYS A 111 -10.36 14.39 -1.95
N GLN A 112 -11.65 14.21 -1.79
CA GLN A 112 -12.59 14.13 -2.92
C GLN A 112 -12.54 15.38 -3.82
N GLU A 113 -12.44 16.56 -3.21
CA GLU A 113 -12.33 17.84 -3.90
C GLU A 113 -10.99 18.05 -4.61
N ALA A 114 -9.94 17.29 -4.24
CA ALA A 114 -8.59 17.38 -4.78
C ALA A 114 -8.13 16.09 -5.48
N LYS A 115 -9.06 15.34 -6.06
CA LYS A 115 -8.76 14.08 -6.77
C LYS A 115 -7.86 14.28 -7.98
N PHE A 116 -8.10 15.34 -8.72
CA PHE A 116 -7.42 15.63 -9.98
C PHE A 116 -6.52 16.84 -9.86
N GLU A 117 -5.51 16.91 -10.70
CA GLU A 117 -4.68 18.10 -10.86
C GLU A 117 -5.54 19.24 -11.45
N GLU A 118 -5.34 20.45 -10.95
CA GLU A 118 -5.91 21.64 -11.56
C GLU A 118 -5.28 21.83 -12.96
N ARG A 119 -6.09 22.02 -13.97
CA ARG A 119 -5.60 22.32 -15.31
C ARG A 119 -5.18 23.78 -15.36
N GLU A 120 -3.97 24.04 -15.78
CA GLU A 120 -3.58 25.40 -16.20
C GLU A 120 -4.38 25.76 -17.46
N GLU A 121 -5.27 26.73 -17.36
CA GLU A 121 -6.09 27.20 -18.48
C GLU A 121 -5.25 27.64 -19.70
N SER A 122 -4.01 28.08 -19.48
CA SER A 122 -3.09 28.54 -20.53
C SER A 122 -2.68 27.46 -21.52
N LEU A 123 -2.61 26.19 -21.12
CA LEU A 123 -2.30 25.07 -22.02
C LEU A 123 -3.51 24.62 -22.84
N HIS A 124 -4.72 24.95 -22.39
CA HIS A 124 -5.96 24.49 -23.02
C HIS A 124 -6.24 25.19 -24.35
N GLU A 125 -5.83 26.43 -24.52
CA GLU A 125 -6.06 27.18 -25.78
C GLU A 125 -5.14 26.76 -26.92
N ALA A 126 -3.90 26.38 -26.61
CA ALA A 126 -2.92 25.97 -27.62
C ALA A 126 -3.17 24.54 -28.17
N PHE A 127 -3.87 23.66 -27.42
CA PHE A 127 -4.05 22.25 -27.75
C PHE A 127 -5.51 21.79 -27.88
N LYS A 128 -6.41 22.67 -28.18
CA LYS A 128 -7.88 22.38 -28.28
C LYS A 128 -8.28 21.25 -29.23
N GLN A 129 -7.40 20.71 -30.03
CA GLN A 129 -7.75 19.77 -31.11
C GLN A 129 -7.23 18.33 -30.98
N SER A 130 -6.40 17.95 -30.00
CA SER A 130 -5.77 16.62 -30.05
C SER A 130 -5.49 15.88 -28.72
N VAL A 131 -5.92 16.37 -27.56
CA VAL A 131 -5.64 15.65 -26.30
C VAL A 131 -6.95 15.09 -25.72
N PRO A 132 -7.02 13.78 -25.42
CA PRO A 132 -8.17 13.22 -24.71
C PRO A 132 -8.40 13.98 -23.40
N SER A 133 -9.63 14.40 -23.17
CA SER A 133 -10.02 15.22 -22.02
C SER A 133 -10.07 14.45 -20.68
N SER A 134 -9.25 13.42 -20.53
CA SER A 134 -9.22 12.62 -19.29
C SER A 134 -8.53 13.43 -18.18
N PRO A 135 -9.18 13.62 -17.05
CA PRO A 135 -8.55 14.30 -15.91
C PRO A 135 -7.36 13.50 -15.39
N ILE A 136 -6.27 14.20 -15.09
CA ILE A 136 -5.04 13.62 -14.56
C ILE A 136 -5.17 13.54 -13.04
N ILE A 137 -4.80 12.40 -12.44
CA ILE A 137 -4.85 12.24 -10.98
C ILE A 137 -3.87 13.20 -10.29
N ASN A 138 -4.27 13.68 -9.12
CA ASN A 138 -3.39 14.49 -8.28
C ASN A 138 -2.29 13.63 -7.65
N LYS A 139 -1.05 13.86 -8.08
CA LYS A 139 0.14 13.09 -7.69
C LYS A 139 0.97 13.74 -6.57
N VAL A 140 0.53 14.85 -6.01
CA VAL A 140 1.32 15.61 -5.01
C VAL A 140 1.77 14.74 -3.85
N LYS A 141 0.86 13.97 -3.26
CA LYS A 141 1.20 13.07 -2.15
C LYS A 141 2.15 11.94 -2.57
N ALA A 142 1.91 11.33 -3.73
CA ALA A 142 2.79 10.27 -4.23
C ALA A 142 4.20 10.79 -4.51
N LYS A 143 4.33 11.96 -5.15
CA LYS A 143 5.63 12.61 -5.38
C LYS A 143 6.38 12.90 -4.09
N ALA A 144 5.67 13.36 -3.05
CA ALA A 144 6.25 13.57 -1.72
C ALA A 144 6.75 12.27 -1.09
N MET A 145 5.96 11.18 -1.20
CA MET A 145 6.37 9.84 -0.72
C MET A 145 7.57 9.31 -1.50
N ILE A 146 7.59 9.42 -2.82
CA ILE A 146 8.73 9.01 -3.66
C ILE A 146 9.98 9.79 -3.25
N SER A 147 9.87 11.10 -3.08
CA SER A 147 11.00 11.96 -2.68
C SER A 147 11.52 11.67 -1.26
N ALA A 148 10.68 11.10 -0.39
CA ALA A 148 11.09 10.70 0.96
C ALA A 148 12.01 9.46 0.97
N PHE A 149 12.03 8.66 -0.12
CA PHE A 149 12.76 7.38 -0.21
C PHE A 149 13.60 7.28 -1.49
N ASP A 150 13.97 8.38 -2.14
CA ASP A 150 14.64 8.40 -3.44
C ASP A 150 16.16 8.12 -3.38
N THR A 151 16.74 8.04 -2.18
CA THR A 151 18.17 7.73 -1.98
C THR A 151 18.37 6.66 -0.93
N THR A 152 19.46 5.88 -1.03
CA THR A 152 19.82 4.85 -0.03
C THR A 152 19.95 5.44 1.36
N ALA A 153 20.54 6.64 1.49
CA ALA A 153 20.66 7.33 2.78
C ALA A 153 19.30 7.62 3.44
N LYS A 154 18.28 8.01 2.66
CA LYS A 154 16.91 8.22 3.18
C LYS A 154 16.24 6.91 3.58
N VAL A 155 16.45 5.86 2.81
CA VAL A 155 15.94 4.51 3.13
C VAL A 155 16.60 3.99 4.42
N ASP A 156 17.91 4.12 4.57
CA ASP A 156 18.65 3.73 5.77
C ASP A 156 18.17 4.51 7.01
N ALA A 157 17.95 5.81 6.86
CA ALA A 157 17.40 6.64 7.92
C ALA A 157 16.00 6.17 8.33
N ALA A 158 15.12 5.84 7.38
CA ALA A 158 13.80 5.31 7.66
C ALA A 158 13.83 3.95 8.38
N PHE A 159 14.75 3.07 8.00
CA PHE A 159 14.97 1.81 8.75
C PHE A 159 15.51 2.05 10.16
N ALA A 160 16.40 3.02 10.33
CA ALA A 160 16.90 3.40 11.66
C ALA A 160 15.75 3.97 12.55
N GLU A 161 14.89 4.81 11.99
CA GLU A 161 13.69 5.30 12.69
C GLU A 161 12.73 4.18 13.07
N LEU A 162 12.46 3.26 12.14
CA LEU A 162 11.62 2.09 12.39
C LEU A 162 12.21 1.23 13.51
N LYS A 163 13.52 0.96 13.46
CA LYS A 163 14.20 0.24 14.52
C LYS A 163 14.07 0.94 15.87
N ALA A 164 14.33 2.25 15.92
CA ALA A 164 14.21 3.03 17.14
C ALA A 164 12.78 3.07 17.69
N TYR A 165 11.77 3.06 16.83
CA TYR A 165 10.37 2.93 17.24
C TYR A 165 10.11 1.60 17.94
N TRP A 166 10.56 0.49 17.34
CA TRP A 166 10.40 -0.84 17.92
C TRP A 166 11.18 -1.02 19.22
N ASP A 167 12.42 -0.55 19.27
CA ASP A 167 13.24 -0.60 20.48
C ASP A 167 12.52 0.11 21.64
N ARG A 168 12.03 1.34 21.44
CA ARG A 168 11.27 2.06 22.46
C ARG A 168 10.00 1.34 22.91
N LEU A 169 9.30 0.71 21.99
CA LEU A 169 8.06 0.00 22.30
C LEU A 169 8.34 -1.27 23.11
N LEU A 170 9.34 -2.05 22.71
CA LEU A 170 9.68 -3.33 23.32
C LEU A 170 10.41 -3.18 24.65
N ASP A 171 11.17 -2.10 24.84
CA ASP A 171 11.90 -1.81 26.09
C ASP A 171 11.01 -1.50 27.29
N ILE A 172 9.69 -1.26 27.05
CA ILE A 172 8.73 -1.03 28.16
C ILE A 172 8.53 -2.26 29.03
N TYR A 173 8.63 -3.45 28.43
CA TYR A 173 8.46 -4.72 29.14
C TYR A 173 9.55 -5.71 28.72
N VAL A 174 10.49 -5.95 29.60
CA VAL A 174 11.65 -6.83 29.34
C VAL A 174 11.78 -7.88 30.44
N VAL A 175 11.82 -9.12 30.02
CA VAL A 175 12.14 -10.29 30.87
C VAL A 175 13.53 -10.79 30.47
N LYS A 176 14.35 -11.13 31.46
CA LYS A 176 15.66 -11.74 31.26
C LYS A 176 15.80 -12.98 32.12
N THR A 177 16.01 -14.12 31.47
CA THR A 177 16.14 -15.44 32.08
C THR A 177 17.41 -16.12 31.58
N ASP A 178 17.68 -17.34 32.06
CA ASP A 178 18.78 -18.19 31.56
C ASP A 178 18.40 -18.92 30.25
N GLU A 179 17.17 -18.76 29.73
CA GLU A 179 16.68 -19.38 28.50
C GLU A 179 16.39 -18.33 27.43
N GLU A 180 17.33 -18.17 26.50
CA GLU A 180 17.25 -17.17 25.42
C GLU A 180 15.97 -17.27 24.56
N LYS A 181 15.47 -18.50 24.34
CA LYS A 181 14.25 -18.70 23.53
C LYS A 181 13.00 -18.18 24.26
N LEU A 182 12.97 -18.33 25.57
CA LEU A 182 11.89 -17.80 26.42
C LEU A 182 11.94 -16.26 26.38
N ASP A 183 13.12 -15.68 26.53
CA ASP A 183 13.31 -14.24 26.46
C ASP A 183 12.85 -13.67 25.12
N ARG A 184 13.22 -14.30 24.01
CA ARG A 184 12.77 -13.89 22.67
C ARG A 184 11.27 -14.03 22.50
N MET A 185 10.68 -15.12 22.97
CA MET A 185 9.24 -15.35 22.92
C MET A 185 8.48 -14.25 23.67
N VAL A 186 8.90 -13.93 24.89
CA VAL A 186 8.20 -12.96 25.75
C VAL A 186 8.44 -11.51 25.30
N ASN A 187 9.71 -11.15 25.04
CA ASN A 187 10.08 -9.76 24.80
C ASN A 187 9.74 -9.27 23.38
N ILE A 188 9.68 -10.17 22.40
CA ILE A 188 9.46 -9.79 20.99
C ILE A 188 8.17 -10.40 20.47
N TRP A 189 8.09 -11.73 20.43
CA TRP A 189 7.03 -12.41 19.71
C TRP A 189 5.64 -12.19 20.32
N ASN A 190 5.49 -12.33 21.61
CA ASN A 190 4.20 -12.11 22.28
C ASN A 190 3.75 -10.66 22.14
N GLN A 191 4.66 -9.69 22.29
CA GLN A 191 4.36 -8.28 22.15
C GLN A 191 3.91 -7.94 20.71
N TYR A 192 4.61 -8.50 19.73
CA TYR A 192 4.24 -8.36 18.33
C TYR A 192 2.85 -8.95 18.05
N GLN A 193 2.55 -10.15 18.55
CA GLN A 193 1.24 -10.78 18.35
C GLN A 193 0.11 -9.96 19.01
N CYS A 194 0.34 -9.45 20.21
CA CYS A 194 -0.64 -8.59 20.89
C CYS A 194 -0.89 -7.30 20.10
N MET A 195 0.17 -6.69 19.54
CA MET A 195 0.04 -5.51 18.69
C MET A 195 -0.75 -5.80 17.41
N ILE A 196 -0.48 -6.91 16.74
CA ILE A 196 -1.23 -7.31 15.55
C ILE A 196 -2.72 -7.53 15.90
N THR A 197 -3.00 -8.23 16.98
CA THR A 197 -4.36 -8.46 17.45
C THR A 197 -5.09 -7.15 17.75
N PHE A 198 -4.41 -6.21 18.41
CA PHE A 198 -4.94 -4.87 18.69
C PHE A 198 -5.25 -4.10 17.40
N ASN A 199 -4.31 -4.05 16.44
CA ASN A 199 -4.45 -3.28 15.19
C ASN A 199 -5.48 -3.90 14.25
N MET A 200 -5.54 -5.21 14.16
CA MET A 200 -6.39 -5.93 13.22
C MET A 200 -7.77 -6.29 13.79
N SER A 201 -8.00 -6.05 15.07
CA SER A 201 -9.27 -6.41 15.75
C SER A 201 -9.70 -7.86 15.47
N ARG A 202 -8.74 -8.79 15.48
CA ARG A 202 -8.89 -10.22 15.10
C ARG A 202 -9.26 -10.47 13.64
N SER A 203 -9.25 -9.45 12.78
CA SER A 203 -9.38 -9.63 11.32
C SER A 203 -8.05 -10.08 10.73
N ALA A 204 -7.70 -11.34 10.95
CA ALA A 204 -6.38 -11.86 10.62
C ALA A 204 -6.14 -11.92 9.10
N SER A 205 -7.19 -12.15 8.31
CA SER A 205 -7.08 -12.18 6.86
C SER A 205 -8.43 -12.00 6.16
N PHE A 206 -8.36 -11.60 4.90
CA PHE A 206 -9.51 -11.58 4.01
C PHE A 206 -10.18 -12.96 3.89
N PHE A 207 -9.40 -14.04 3.87
CA PHE A 207 -9.93 -15.40 3.75
C PHE A 207 -10.71 -15.86 4.98
N GLU A 208 -10.29 -15.40 6.17
CA GLU A 208 -10.98 -15.76 7.40
C GLU A 208 -12.26 -14.95 7.62
N SER A 209 -12.21 -13.64 7.39
CA SER A 209 -13.23 -12.69 7.86
C SER A 209 -13.96 -11.96 6.74
N GLY A 210 -13.48 -12.04 5.51
CA GLY A 210 -13.99 -11.23 4.41
C GLY A 210 -13.65 -9.75 4.54
N ILE A 211 -14.32 -8.93 3.73
CA ILE A 211 -14.23 -7.47 3.77
C ILE A 211 -15.24 -6.96 4.80
N GLY A 212 -14.83 -6.05 5.68
CA GLY A 212 -15.74 -5.32 6.53
C GLY A 212 -16.17 -6.04 7.80
N ARG A 213 -15.31 -6.88 8.37
CA ARG A 213 -15.53 -7.40 9.73
C ARG A 213 -15.48 -6.25 10.73
N GLY A 214 -16.54 -6.09 11.50
CA GLY A 214 -16.61 -5.11 12.57
C GLY A 214 -15.78 -5.49 13.80
N MET A 215 -15.59 -4.51 14.69
CA MET A 215 -14.96 -4.71 15.99
C MET A 215 -15.95 -5.31 16.99
N GLY A 216 -15.58 -6.42 17.61
CA GLY A 216 -16.35 -7.02 18.70
C GLY A 216 -16.22 -6.18 19.97
N PHE A 217 -17.32 -5.86 20.63
CA PHE A 217 -17.30 -5.08 21.87
C PHE A 217 -16.44 -5.76 22.95
N ARG A 218 -16.75 -6.99 23.30
CA ARG A 218 -16.00 -7.77 24.30
C ARG A 218 -14.59 -8.11 23.82
N ASP A 219 -14.48 -8.63 22.59
CA ASP A 219 -13.24 -9.18 22.08
C ASP A 219 -12.15 -8.12 21.96
N SER A 220 -12.49 -6.93 21.45
CA SER A 220 -11.51 -5.84 21.31
C SER A 220 -11.06 -5.27 22.66
N ASN A 221 -11.94 -5.23 23.67
CA ASN A 221 -11.54 -4.86 25.03
C ASN A 221 -10.62 -5.92 25.66
N GLN A 222 -10.88 -7.19 25.40
CA GLN A 222 -10.03 -8.29 25.88
C GLN A 222 -8.63 -8.28 25.21
N ASP A 223 -8.58 -7.98 23.94
CA ASP A 223 -7.32 -7.88 23.18
C ASP A 223 -6.43 -6.72 23.65
N LEU A 224 -7.03 -5.64 24.14
CA LEU A 224 -6.31 -4.53 24.75
C LEU A 224 -5.46 -4.93 25.97
N VAL A 225 -5.91 -5.89 26.76
CA VAL A 225 -5.21 -6.30 28.00
C VAL A 225 -3.78 -6.75 27.72
N GLY A 226 -3.56 -7.43 26.60
CA GLY A 226 -2.25 -7.92 26.20
C GLY A 226 -1.27 -6.83 25.75
N PHE A 227 -1.75 -5.60 25.46
CA PHE A 227 -0.92 -4.57 24.84
C PHE A 227 -1.01 -3.19 25.50
N VAL A 228 -1.91 -2.98 26.44
CA VAL A 228 -2.18 -1.68 27.09
C VAL A 228 -0.96 -1.04 27.71
N HIS A 229 -0.05 -1.82 28.29
CA HIS A 229 1.15 -1.30 28.95
C HIS A 229 2.16 -0.67 27.97
N GLN A 230 2.13 -1.05 26.71
CA GLN A 230 3.01 -0.50 25.66
C GLN A 230 2.44 0.74 24.99
N ILE A 231 1.11 0.86 24.94
CA ILE A 231 0.42 1.94 24.21
C ILE A 231 -0.73 2.56 25.02
N PRO A 232 -0.51 3.01 26.26
CA PRO A 232 -1.59 3.39 27.16
C PRO A 232 -2.51 4.48 26.60
N GLU A 233 -1.98 5.46 25.85
CA GLU A 233 -2.78 6.52 25.24
C GLU A 233 -3.72 5.97 24.16
N ARG A 234 -3.22 5.17 23.25
CA ARG A 234 -4.02 4.53 22.19
C ARG A 234 -5.00 3.50 22.78
N ALA A 235 -4.61 2.82 23.83
CA ALA A 235 -5.49 1.90 24.55
C ALA A 235 -6.67 2.65 25.17
N ARG A 236 -6.41 3.81 25.79
CA ARG A 236 -7.47 4.68 26.32
C ARG A 236 -8.42 5.16 25.22
N GLU A 237 -7.91 5.62 24.11
CA GLU A 237 -8.71 6.01 22.93
C GLU A 237 -9.62 4.87 22.49
N ARG A 238 -9.05 3.67 22.31
CA ARG A 238 -9.80 2.48 21.91
C ARG A 238 -10.90 2.09 22.91
N ILE A 239 -10.63 2.20 24.21
CA ILE A 239 -11.64 1.95 25.26
C ILE A 239 -12.79 2.93 25.12
N ILE A 240 -12.52 4.22 24.92
CA ILE A 240 -13.54 5.25 24.75
C ILE A 240 -14.36 4.98 23.48
N ASP A 241 -13.69 4.67 22.38
CA ASP A 241 -14.36 4.36 21.11
C ASP A 241 -15.31 3.18 21.23
N ILE A 242 -14.85 2.09 21.84
CA ILE A 242 -15.68 0.90 22.06
C ILE A 242 -16.85 1.24 23.03
N ALA A 243 -16.57 1.95 24.11
CA ALA A 243 -17.58 2.35 25.08
C ALA A 243 -18.65 3.27 24.48
N SER A 244 -18.29 4.10 23.49
CA SER A 244 -19.23 4.98 22.78
C SER A 244 -20.29 4.22 21.98
N THR A 245 -20.11 2.93 21.73
CA THR A 245 -21.08 2.05 21.05
C THR A 245 -22.10 1.44 22.03
N GLN A 246 -21.98 1.70 23.33
CA GLN A 246 -22.91 1.21 24.34
C GLN A 246 -24.22 2.00 24.32
N PHE A 247 -25.34 1.29 24.45
CA PHE A 247 -26.67 1.89 24.57
C PHE A 247 -26.92 2.44 25.96
N PRO A 248 -27.88 3.37 26.09
CA PRO A 248 -28.24 3.93 27.41
C PRO A 248 -28.75 2.90 28.44
N ASP A 249 -29.30 1.78 28.00
CA ASP A 249 -29.76 0.67 28.83
C ASP A 249 -28.65 -0.29 29.25
N GLY A 250 -27.38 -0.03 28.80
CA GLY A 250 -26.24 -0.88 29.07
C GLY A 250 -26.00 -1.98 28.03
N GLY A 251 -26.87 -2.13 27.05
CA GLY A 251 -26.66 -3.02 25.90
C GLY A 251 -25.55 -2.52 24.99
N CYS A 252 -25.03 -3.37 24.11
CA CYS A 252 -24.04 -2.98 23.12
C CYS A 252 -24.19 -3.82 21.85
N TYR A 253 -23.65 -3.32 20.76
CA TYR A 253 -23.51 -4.10 19.53
C TYR A 253 -22.52 -5.25 19.73
N HIS A 254 -22.85 -6.43 19.22
CA HIS A 254 -21.91 -7.54 19.18
C HIS A 254 -20.69 -7.21 18.30
N LEU A 255 -20.95 -6.60 17.13
CA LEU A 255 -19.95 -6.08 16.19
C LEU A 255 -20.29 -4.65 15.78
N SER A 256 -19.33 -3.77 15.78
CA SER A 256 -19.48 -2.37 15.37
C SER A 256 -18.54 -2.05 14.20
N LEU A 257 -19.02 -1.23 13.25
CA LEU A 257 -18.26 -0.70 12.11
C LEU A 257 -17.74 0.72 12.39
N ILE A 258 -17.58 1.09 13.64
CA ILE A 258 -17.29 2.48 14.06
C ILE A 258 -15.99 3.07 13.45
N HIS A 259 -15.14 2.22 12.90
CA HIS A 259 -13.83 2.60 12.34
C HIS A 259 -13.68 2.28 10.85
N ILE A 260 -14.77 2.10 10.13
CA ILE A 260 -14.78 1.93 8.68
C ILE A 260 -15.30 3.18 8.02
#